data_4167618f5660fec8798b591ab7ee6ed1
#
_entry.id   4167618f5660fec8798b591ab7ee6ed1
#
_cell.length_a   1.000
_cell.length_b   1.000
_cell.length_c   1.000
_cell.angle_alpha   90.00
_cell.angle_beta   90.00
_cell.angle_gamma   90.00
#
_symmetry.space_group_name_H-M   'P 1'
#
loop_
_entity.id
_entity.type
_entity.pdbx_description
1 polymer ?
#
loop_
_entity_poly.entity_id
_entity_poly.type
_entity_poly.pdbx_seq_one_letter_code
_entity_poly.pdbx_strand_id
1 'polypeptide(L)'
;MKSFKNFYIRNNNLVQLQNTSFESPLITTNSYVYYGDLSLAQKQNFKWIAGGNSLLPQGPILINDTTVWGFTVPFPSGNQCLALQSTSFIEQSMYMTTGLHTISFYYHTRTGDSGNPINIVIDNSIIGTTSSVAVNSWTFFSQTFTTLISGNVIVKLEGTLSTTTGIDNIIVV
;
A
#
# COMPACT_ATOMS: atom_id res chain seq x y z
N MET A 1 -35.45 7.68 42.60
CA MET A 1 -34.82 6.79 41.62
C MET A 1 -33.89 7.64 40.72
N LYS A 2 -32.56 7.58 40.91
CA LYS A 2 -31.60 8.29 40.05
C LYS A 2 -31.16 7.35 38.95
N SER A 3 -31.51 7.65 37.69
CA SER A 3 -31.08 6.93 36.51
C SER A 3 -29.59 7.23 36.26
N PHE A 4 -28.72 6.25 36.45
CA PHE A 4 -27.35 6.33 36.00
C PHE A 4 -27.33 6.11 34.48
N LYS A 5 -27.14 7.18 33.71
CA LYS A 5 -26.75 7.09 32.30
C LYS A 5 -25.29 6.59 32.27
N ASN A 6 -25.10 5.32 31.96
CA ASN A 6 -23.78 4.80 31.62
C ASN A 6 -23.32 5.47 30.33
N PHE A 7 -22.44 6.46 30.46
CA PHE A 7 -21.66 6.97 29.36
C PHE A 7 -20.61 5.91 29.01
N TYR A 8 -20.91 5.07 28.04
CA TYR A 8 -19.86 4.29 27.35
C TYR A 8 -19.02 5.27 26.53
N ILE A 9 -17.90 5.73 27.09
CA ILE A 9 -16.82 6.31 26.28
C ILE A 9 -16.24 5.14 25.47
N ARG A 10 -16.74 4.97 24.25
CA ARG A 10 -16.01 4.16 23.27
C ARG A 10 -14.75 4.95 22.95
N ASN A 11 -13.62 4.52 23.47
CA ASN A 11 -12.32 4.88 22.90
C ASN A 11 -12.30 4.28 21.48
N ASN A 12 -12.81 5.04 20.52
CA ASN A 12 -12.64 4.77 19.12
C ASN A 12 -11.18 5.09 18.77
N ASN A 13 -10.27 4.22 19.16
CA ASN A 13 -8.98 4.13 18.49
C ASN A 13 -9.28 3.65 17.07
N LEU A 14 -9.60 4.59 16.19
CA LEU A 14 -9.73 4.32 14.76
C LEU A 14 -8.40 3.73 14.31
N VAL A 15 -8.40 2.46 13.92
CA VAL A 15 -7.22 1.81 13.37
C VAL A 15 -7.01 2.41 11.99
N GLN A 16 -5.98 3.25 11.87
CA GLN A 16 -5.57 3.86 10.60
C GLN A 16 -4.51 2.98 9.93
N LEU A 17 -4.33 3.14 8.62
CA LEU A 17 -3.22 2.52 7.92
C LEU A 17 -1.88 2.97 8.52
N GLN A 18 -0.97 2.03 8.66
CA GLN A 18 0.35 2.23 9.22
C GLN A 18 1.41 2.04 8.14
N ASN A 19 2.57 2.71 8.30
CA ASN A 19 3.71 2.59 7.38
C ASN A 19 3.30 2.84 5.92
N THR A 20 2.54 3.87 5.68
CA THR A 20 1.96 4.19 4.37
C THR A 20 2.97 4.77 3.37
N SER A 21 4.12 5.22 3.86
CA SER A 21 5.29 5.67 3.08
C SER A 21 6.43 4.65 3.05
N PHE A 22 6.21 3.45 3.61
CA PHE A 22 7.15 2.32 3.57
C PHE A 22 8.51 2.57 4.21
N GLU A 23 8.63 3.54 5.11
CA GLU A 23 9.88 3.88 5.80
C GLU A 23 10.27 2.86 6.88
N SER A 24 9.45 1.84 7.11
CA SER A 24 9.72 0.75 8.05
C SER A 24 9.47 -0.62 7.42
N PRO A 25 10.38 -1.60 7.55
CA PRO A 25 11.71 -1.44 8.17
C PRO A 25 12.61 -0.55 7.31
N LEU A 26 13.51 0.17 7.95
CA LEU A 26 14.56 0.89 7.24
C LEU A 26 15.49 -0.14 6.59
N ILE A 27 15.72 -0.03 5.29
CA ILE A 27 16.69 -0.82 4.55
C ILE A 27 17.94 0.01 4.24
N THR A 28 19.04 -0.67 3.90
CA THR A 28 20.30 0.00 3.58
C THR A 28 20.13 0.96 2.40
N THR A 29 20.72 2.15 2.50
CA THR A 29 20.77 3.12 1.39
C THR A 29 21.39 2.49 0.13
N ASN A 30 20.88 2.83 -1.03
CA ASN A 30 21.26 2.28 -2.32
C ASN A 30 21.08 0.75 -2.41
N SER A 31 20.01 0.24 -1.80
CA SER A 31 19.69 -1.17 -1.86
C SER A 31 18.19 -1.42 -1.99
N TYR A 32 17.84 -2.67 -2.18
CA TYR A 32 16.48 -3.15 -2.16
C TYR A 32 16.42 -4.47 -1.39
N VAL A 33 15.22 -4.82 -0.92
CA VAL A 33 14.98 -6.11 -0.27
C VAL A 33 13.60 -6.63 -0.63
N TYR A 34 13.51 -7.89 -1.00
CA TYR A 34 12.22 -8.55 -1.19
C TYR A 34 11.55 -8.80 0.16
N TYR A 35 10.24 -8.70 0.18
CA TYR A 35 9.47 -9.00 1.40
C TYR A 35 9.75 -10.41 1.92
N GLY A 36 9.95 -11.38 1.02
CA GLY A 36 10.31 -12.75 1.39
C GLY A 36 11.57 -12.86 2.23
N ASP A 37 12.56 -12.02 1.95
CA ASP A 37 13.89 -12.01 2.58
C ASP A 37 13.93 -11.21 3.89
N LEU A 38 12.88 -10.48 4.22
CA LEU A 38 12.78 -9.78 5.49
C LEU A 38 12.75 -10.78 6.67
N SER A 39 13.48 -10.47 7.73
CA SER A 39 13.37 -11.18 8.99
C SER A 39 11.97 -11.03 9.59
N LEU A 40 11.61 -11.90 10.51
CA LEU A 40 10.30 -11.83 11.19
C LEU A 40 10.08 -10.48 11.88
N ALA A 41 11.11 -9.92 12.54
CA ALA A 41 11.04 -8.62 13.18
C ALA A 41 10.83 -7.48 12.16
N GLN A 42 11.47 -7.56 11.00
CA GLN A 42 11.27 -6.58 9.92
C GLN A 42 9.85 -6.67 9.33
N LYS A 43 9.32 -7.88 9.13
CA LYS A 43 7.92 -8.07 8.68
C LYS A 43 6.91 -7.51 9.68
N GLN A 44 7.15 -7.66 10.97
CA GLN A 44 6.32 -7.05 12.01
C GLN A 44 6.34 -5.51 11.97
N ASN A 45 7.50 -4.91 11.64
CA ASN A 45 7.64 -3.47 11.48
C ASN A 45 7.07 -2.96 10.15
N PHE A 46 7.03 -3.77 9.13
CA PHE A 46 6.46 -3.43 7.83
C PHE A 46 4.96 -3.08 7.92
N LYS A 47 4.22 -3.72 8.83
CA LYS A 47 2.79 -3.47 9.14
C LYS A 47 1.80 -3.90 8.05
N TRP A 48 2.25 -4.23 6.88
CA TRP A 48 1.41 -4.76 5.81
C TRP A 48 1.58 -6.28 5.70
N ILE A 49 0.49 -6.96 5.45
CA ILE A 49 0.53 -8.33 4.95
C ILE A 49 0.89 -8.24 3.48
N ALA A 50 1.85 -9.03 3.06
CA ALA A 50 2.31 -9.02 1.69
C ALA A 50 2.39 -10.45 1.14
N GLY A 51 2.12 -10.58 -0.15
CA GLY A 51 2.13 -11.86 -0.83
C GLY A 51 2.20 -11.69 -2.35
N GLY A 52 1.99 -12.76 -3.08
CA GLY A 52 1.96 -12.70 -4.54
C GLY A 52 2.17 -14.04 -5.22
N ASN A 53 2.44 -13.99 -6.51
CA ASN A 53 2.58 -15.16 -7.37
C ASN A 53 3.67 -16.12 -6.85
N SER A 54 3.32 -17.38 -6.72
CA SER A 54 4.22 -18.48 -6.33
C SER A 54 5.41 -18.70 -7.28
N LEU A 55 5.39 -18.10 -8.48
CA LEU A 55 6.50 -18.14 -9.43
C LEU A 55 7.61 -17.11 -9.13
N LEU A 56 7.30 -16.12 -8.29
CA LEU A 56 8.26 -15.12 -7.80
C LEU A 56 8.25 -15.20 -6.27
N PRO A 57 9.13 -16.01 -5.67
CA PRO A 57 9.03 -16.43 -4.27
C PRO A 57 9.17 -15.29 -3.25
N GLN A 58 9.42 -14.07 -3.69
CA GLN A 58 9.89 -13.01 -2.81
C GLN A 58 8.86 -11.88 -2.56
N GLY A 59 7.76 -11.83 -3.33
CA GLY A 59 6.67 -10.84 -3.13
C GLY A 59 7.06 -9.39 -3.45
N PRO A 60 6.42 -8.42 -2.80
CA PRO A 60 6.75 -7.01 -2.96
C PRO A 60 8.19 -6.67 -2.54
N ILE A 61 8.70 -5.55 -3.05
CA ILE A 61 10.09 -5.13 -2.88
C ILE A 61 10.12 -3.77 -2.19
N LEU A 62 10.82 -3.65 -1.06
CA LEU A 62 11.21 -2.37 -0.49
C LEU A 62 12.43 -1.85 -1.22
N ILE A 63 12.42 -0.57 -1.60
CA ILE A 63 13.46 0.06 -2.41
C ILE A 63 13.91 1.35 -1.74
N ASN A 64 15.21 1.44 -1.49
CA ASN A 64 15.92 2.64 -1.08
C ASN A 64 17.05 2.93 -2.08
N ASP A 65 16.71 2.84 -3.35
CA ASP A 65 17.64 3.09 -4.45
C ASP A 65 16.87 3.40 -5.73
N THR A 66 17.29 4.44 -6.40
CA THR A 66 16.69 4.88 -7.65
C THR A 66 17.41 4.32 -8.88
N THR A 67 18.65 3.90 -8.73
CA THR A 67 19.50 3.49 -9.86
C THR A 67 19.22 2.06 -10.30
N VAL A 68 19.10 1.12 -9.36
CA VAL A 68 18.89 -0.31 -9.64
C VAL A 68 17.49 -0.59 -10.19
N TRP A 69 16.49 0.12 -9.66
CA TRP A 69 15.09 -0.08 -10.05
C TRP A 69 14.55 1.00 -10.98
N GLY A 70 15.34 2.05 -11.24
CA GLY A 70 15.00 3.09 -12.22
C GLY A 70 13.79 3.94 -11.83
N PHE A 71 13.53 4.11 -10.52
CA PHE A 71 12.55 5.08 -10.06
C PHE A 71 13.18 6.46 -9.92
N THR A 72 12.42 7.50 -10.24
CA THR A 72 12.90 8.88 -10.12
C THR A 72 12.92 9.35 -8.66
N VAL A 73 13.88 10.18 -8.30
CA VAL A 73 13.96 10.84 -6.99
C VAL A 73 13.59 12.31 -7.09
N PRO A 74 13.15 12.92 -5.98
CA PRO A 74 12.89 12.29 -4.68
C PRO A 74 11.67 11.36 -4.72
N PHE A 75 11.61 10.38 -3.79
CA PHE A 75 10.38 9.64 -3.55
C PHE A 75 9.29 10.59 -3.02
N PRO A 76 8.01 10.33 -3.27
CA PRO A 76 6.91 11.17 -2.81
C PRO A 76 6.90 11.39 -1.31
N SER A 77 7.33 10.41 -0.52
CA SER A 77 7.45 10.52 0.92
C SER A 77 8.66 9.75 1.43
N GLY A 78 9.55 10.45 2.17
CA GLY A 78 10.70 9.82 2.81
C GLY A 78 11.80 9.39 1.84
N ASN A 79 12.45 8.25 2.16
CA ASN A 79 13.63 7.74 1.46
C ASN A 79 13.44 6.36 0.86
N GLN A 80 12.26 5.78 1.00
CA GLN A 80 11.93 4.43 0.52
C GLN A 80 10.60 4.44 -0.20
N CYS A 81 10.41 3.48 -1.10
CA CYS A 81 9.12 3.14 -1.68
C CYS A 81 8.93 1.63 -1.69
N LEU A 82 7.71 1.20 -1.99
CA LEU A 82 7.41 -0.20 -2.24
C LEU A 82 7.17 -0.43 -3.73
N ALA A 83 7.70 -1.51 -4.30
CA ALA A 83 7.36 -1.94 -5.64
C ALA A 83 6.53 -3.22 -5.62
N LEU A 84 5.44 -3.23 -6.37
CA LEU A 84 4.64 -4.41 -6.66
C LEU A 84 5.09 -5.00 -7.99
N GLN A 85 5.69 -6.17 -7.92
CA GLN A 85 6.14 -6.92 -9.07
C GLN A 85 5.15 -8.04 -9.38
N SER A 86 4.78 -8.20 -10.64
CA SER A 86 3.82 -9.21 -11.08
C SER A 86 2.48 -9.06 -10.32
N THR A 87 1.85 -10.16 -9.95
CA THR A 87 0.61 -10.21 -9.16
C THR A 87 0.85 -10.15 -7.65
N SER A 88 1.98 -9.54 -7.22
CA SER A 88 2.22 -9.33 -5.81
C SER A 88 1.27 -8.27 -5.23
N PHE A 89 1.01 -8.38 -3.94
CA PHE A 89 0.08 -7.49 -3.25
C PHE A 89 0.59 -7.10 -1.86
N ILE A 90 0.02 -6.02 -1.35
CA ILE A 90 0.02 -5.67 0.06
C ILE A 90 -1.41 -5.44 0.53
N GLU A 91 -1.68 -5.79 1.79
CA GLU A 91 -2.98 -5.49 2.41
C GLU A 91 -2.84 -5.14 3.88
N GLN A 92 -3.76 -4.32 4.35
CA GLN A 92 -3.85 -3.95 5.76
C GLN A 92 -5.32 -3.71 6.13
N SER A 93 -5.69 -4.12 7.36
CA SER A 93 -7.02 -3.82 7.90
C SER A 93 -7.01 -2.46 8.58
N MET A 94 -8.06 -1.65 8.32
CA MET A 94 -8.32 -0.40 9.01
C MET A 94 -9.80 -0.27 9.37
N TYR A 95 -10.12 0.55 10.37
CA TYR A 95 -11.52 0.84 10.69
C TYR A 95 -12.03 2.00 9.80
N MET A 96 -13.17 1.81 9.18
CA MET A 96 -13.88 2.86 8.42
C MET A 96 -15.28 3.09 8.98
N THR A 97 -15.72 4.33 8.95
CA THR A 97 -17.12 4.68 9.22
C THR A 97 -17.96 4.48 7.96
N THR A 98 -19.28 4.37 8.12
CA THR A 98 -20.18 4.45 6.97
C THR A 98 -20.04 5.81 6.29
N GLY A 99 -19.96 5.82 4.96
CA GLY A 99 -19.88 7.06 4.19
C GLY A 99 -18.92 7.00 3.01
N LEU A 100 -18.68 8.18 2.45
CA LEU A 100 -17.76 8.37 1.33
C LEU A 100 -16.32 8.47 1.86
N HIS A 101 -15.43 7.73 1.22
CA HIS A 101 -13.99 7.71 1.50
C HIS A 101 -13.20 7.95 0.22
N THR A 102 -11.95 8.34 0.39
CA THR A 102 -11.01 8.48 -0.73
C THR A 102 -9.72 7.77 -0.37
N ILE A 103 -9.25 6.90 -1.25
CA ILE A 103 -7.89 6.37 -1.22
C ILE A 103 -7.04 7.07 -2.28
N SER A 104 -5.84 7.46 -1.90
CA SER A 104 -4.87 8.09 -2.81
C SER A 104 -3.46 7.60 -2.53
N PHE A 105 -2.60 7.61 -3.53
CA PHE A 105 -1.19 7.28 -3.44
C PHE A 105 -0.45 7.76 -4.70
N TYR A 106 0.87 7.71 -4.67
CA TYR A 106 1.70 7.91 -5.86
C TYR A 106 2.14 6.58 -6.42
N TYR A 107 2.23 6.50 -7.76
CA TYR A 107 2.77 5.33 -8.45
C TYR A 107 3.71 5.73 -9.58
N HIS A 108 4.65 4.85 -9.90
CA HIS A 108 5.69 5.05 -10.92
C HIS A 108 6.03 3.71 -11.55
N THR A 109 6.05 3.62 -12.86
CA THR A 109 6.49 2.42 -13.57
C THR A 109 8.01 2.29 -13.49
N ARG A 110 8.53 1.11 -13.26
CA ARG A 110 9.95 0.86 -13.38
C ARG A 110 10.44 1.25 -14.78
N THR A 111 11.55 1.97 -14.87
CA THR A 111 12.14 2.38 -16.15
C THR A 111 12.41 1.17 -17.03
N GLY A 112 11.89 1.19 -18.25
CA GLY A 112 12.00 0.09 -19.21
C GLY A 112 10.87 -0.94 -19.16
N ASP A 113 10.00 -0.90 -18.14
CA ASP A 113 8.82 -1.75 -18.05
C ASP A 113 7.59 -1.10 -18.73
N SER A 114 6.62 -1.92 -19.10
CA SER A 114 5.36 -1.46 -19.73
C SER A 114 4.32 -0.96 -18.73
N GLY A 115 4.64 -0.92 -17.45
CA GLY A 115 3.72 -0.61 -16.35
C GLY A 115 2.93 -1.84 -15.88
N ASN A 116 2.84 -1.96 -14.56
CA ASN A 116 2.00 -2.96 -13.89
C ASN A 116 0.79 -2.23 -13.31
N PRO A 117 -0.41 -2.34 -13.89
CA PRO A 117 -1.59 -1.73 -13.31
C PRO A 117 -1.81 -2.26 -11.89
N ILE A 118 -2.15 -1.36 -10.98
CA ILE A 118 -2.44 -1.69 -9.59
C ILE A 118 -3.96 -1.68 -9.39
N ASN A 119 -4.55 -2.81 -9.04
CA ASN A 119 -5.91 -2.87 -8.55
C ASN A 119 -5.98 -2.34 -7.13
N ILE A 120 -6.95 -1.48 -6.87
CA ILE A 120 -7.34 -1.04 -5.55
C ILE A 120 -8.54 -1.86 -5.12
N VAL A 121 -8.36 -2.66 -4.07
CA VAL A 121 -9.37 -3.60 -3.60
C VAL A 121 -9.78 -3.23 -2.18
N ILE A 122 -11.07 -3.07 -1.96
CA ILE A 122 -11.68 -2.84 -0.65
C ILE A 122 -12.64 -4.00 -0.38
N ASP A 123 -12.38 -4.75 0.70
CA ASP A 123 -13.17 -5.94 1.08
C ASP A 123 -13.49 -6.86 -0.12
N ASN A 124 -12.45 -7.25 -0.86
CA ASN A 124 -12.50 -8.10 -2.06
C ASN A 124 -13.22 -7.48 -3.28
N SER A 125 -13.58 -6.21 -3.23
CA SER A 125 -14.16 -5.50 -4.38
C SER A 125 -13.14 -4.57 -5.01
N ILE A 126 -12.87 -4.72 -6.31
CA ILE A 126 -12.03 -3.77 -7.05
C ILE A 126 -12.82 -2.46 -7.21
N ILE A 127 -12.31 -1.37 -6.63
CA ILE A 127 -12.90 -0.04 -6.70
C ILE A 127 -12.23 0.86 -7.75
N GLY A 128 -11.06 0.47 -8.22
CA GLY A 128 -10.30 1.21 -9.23
C GLY A 128 -9.05 0.45 -9.65
N THR A 129 -8.45 0.92 -10.74
CA THR A 129 -7.18 0.39 -11.27
C THR A 129 -6.36 1.55 -11.80
N THR A 130 -5.05 1.57 -11.55
CA THR A 130 -4.15 2.57 -12.14
C THR A 130 -3.99 2.36 -13.65
N SER A 131 -3.41 3.34 -14.35
CA SER A 131 -3.13 3.21 -15.79
C SER A 131 -2.25 2.00 -16.09
N SER A 132 -2.54 1.33 -17.22
CA SER A 132 -1.68 0.30 -17.81
C SER A 132 -0.55 0.88 -18.66
N VAL A 133 -0.54 2.20 -18.89
CA VAL A 133 0.51 2.88 -19.64
C VAL A 133 1.66 3.19 -18.71
N ALA A 134 2.89 2.96 -19.19
CA ALA A 134 4.09 3.27 -18.44
C ALA A 134 4.13 4.77 -18.08
N VAL A 135 4.43 5.06 -16.81
CA VAL A 135 4.63 6.42 -16.29
C VAL A 135 6.07 6.55 -15.81
N ASN A 136 6.78 7.56 -16.31
CA ASN A 136 8.20 7.80 -16.06
C ASN A 136 8.44 8.86 -14.95
N SER A 137 7.42 9.15 -14.19
CA SER A 137 7.47 10.06 -13.03
C SER A 137 6.40 9.64 -12.01
N TRP A 138 6.60 10.02 -10.75
CA TRP A 138 5.60 9.77 -9.72
C TRP A 138 4.28 10.46 -10.08
N THR A 139 3.27 9.67 -10.33
CA THR A 139 1.93 10.09 -10.74
C THR A 139 0.95 9.87 -9.60
N PHE A 140 0.17 10.89 -9.29
CA PHE A 140 -0.84 10.81 -8.23
C PHE A 140 -2.07 10.04 -8.73
N PHE A 141 -2.52 9.09 -7.93
CA PHE A 141 -3.78 8.36 -8.09
C PHE A 141 -4.72 8.72 -6.97
N SER A 142 -6.00 8.84 -7.28
CA SER A 142 -7.04 9.06 -6.28
C SER A 142 -8.35 8.41 -6.74
N GLN A 143 -9.01 7.70 -5.82
CA GLN A 143 -10.28 7.02 -6.07
C GLN A 143 -11.20 7.17 -4.88
N THR A 144 -12.46 7.57 -5.13
CA THR A 144 -13.51 7.59 -4.11
C THR A 144 -14.28 6.28 -4.09
N PHE A 145 -14.75 5.88 -2.91
CA PHE A 145 -15.60 4.72 -2.70
C PHE A 145 -16.50 4.94 -1.49
N THR A 146 -17.54 4.10 -1.34
CA THR A 146 -18.50 4.23 -0.24
C THR A 146 -18.49 2.95 0.60
N THR A 147 -18.40 3.09 1.92
CA THR A 147 -18.67 2.02 2.88
C THR A 147 -20.10 2.09 3.35
N LEU A 148 -20.81 0.97 3.32
CA LEU A 148 -22.24 0.91 3.72
C LEU A 148 -22.41 0.65 5.21
N ILE A 149 -21.42 0.07 5.86
CA ILE A 149 -21.45 -0.31 7.29
C ILE A 149 -20.11 0.07 7.91
N SER A 150 -20.15 0.67 9.10
CA SER A 150 -18.93 0.96 9.85
C SER A 150 -18.29 -0.32 10.39
N GLY A 151 -17.00 -0.48 10.20
CA GLY A 151 -16.28 -1.67 10.65
C GLY A 151 -14.84 -1.72 10.17
N ASN A 152 -14.19 -2.85 10.45
CA ASN A 152 -12.87 -3.13 9.89
C ASN A 152 -13.02 -3.52 8.42
N VAL A 153 -12.21 -2.89 7.59
CA VAL A 153 -12.17 -3.02 6.13
C VAL A 153 -10.76 -3.40 5.73
N ILE A 154 -10.60 -4.32 4.78
CA ILE A 154 -9.30 -4.65 4.21
C ILE A 154 -9.05 -3.74 3.02
N VAL A 155 -7.97 -2.99 3.08
CA VAL A 155 -7.42 -2.21 1.96
C VAL A 155 -6.29 -3.01 1.35
N LYS A 156 -6.40 -3.37 0.07
CA LYS A 156 -5.41 -4.14 -0.67
C LYS A 156 -5.01 -3.41 -1.95
N LEU A 157 -3.71 -3.38 -2.23
CA LEU A 157 -3.15 -2.96 -3.51
C LEU A 157 -2.47 -4.16 -4.16
N GLU A 158 -2.83 -4.45 -5.40
CA GLU A 158 -2.42 -5.68 -6.09
C GLU A 158 -1.99 -5.40 -7.53
N GLY A 159 -0.78 -5.81 -7.90
CA GLY A 159 -0.32 -5.79 -9.28
C GLY A 159 -1.07 -6.81 -10.15
N THR A 160 -1.22 -6.52 -11.44
CA THR A 160 -2.03 -7.35 -12.36
C THR A 160 -1.23 -7.99 -13.49
N LEU A 161 -0.05 -7.47 -13.81
CA LEU A 161 0.80 -7.92 -14.92
C LEU A 161 2.20 -8.33 -14.44
N SER A 162 2.98 -8.96 -15.30
CA SER A 162 4.32 -9.47 -15.00
C SER A 162 5.43 -8.40 -14.98
N THR A 163 5.08 -7.14 -14.83
CA THR A 163 5.99 -5.98 -14.77
C THR A 163 6.03 -5.40 -13.36
N THR A 164 6.67 -4.23 -13.18
CA THR A 164 6.90 -3.65 -11.85
C THR A 164 6.40 -2.20 -11.79
N THR A 165 5.63 -1.89 -10.75
CA THR A 165 5.21 -0.52 -10.43
C THR A 165 5.53 -0.21 -8.97
N GLY A 166 6.25 0.90 -8.75
CA GLY A 166 6.48 1.49 -7.44
C GLY A 166 5.23 2.20 -6.93
N ILE A 167 5.01 2.14 -5.64
CA ILE A 167 3.94 2.85 -4.93
C ILE A 167 4.49 3.52 -3.69
N ASP A 168 3.91 4.66 -3.31
CA ASP A 168 4.33 5.41 -2.13
C ASP A 168 3.22 6.34 -1.62
N ASN A 169 3.30 6.71 -0.35
CA ASN A 169 2.44 7.68 0.32
C ASN A 169 0.94 7.37 0.20
N ILE A 170 0.51 6.21 0.70
CA ILE A 170 -0.89 5.78 0.69
C ILE A 170 -1.67 6.55 1.76
N ILE A 171 -2.76 7.19 1.38
CA ILE A 171 -3.66 7.93 2.28
C ILE A 171 -5.09 7.45 2.07
N VAL A 172 -5.81 7.22 3.17
CA VAL A 172 -7.25 6.96 3.17
C VAL A 172 -7.93 7.96 4.11
N VAL A 173 -8.92 8.68 3.59
CA VAL A 173 -9.71 9.68 4.32
C VAL A 173 -11.19 9.49 4.14
#